data_d8643f8966f9500817b8c6f2b5f2e342
#
_entry.id   d8643f8966f9500817b8c6f2b5f2e342
#
_cell.length_a   1.000
_cell.length_b   1.000
_cell.length_c   1.000
_cell.angle_alpha   90.00
_cell.angle_beta   90.00
_cell.angle_gamma   90.00
#
_symmetry.space_group_name_H-M   'P 1'
#
loop_
_entity.id
_entity.type
_entity.pdbx_description
1 polymer ?
#
loop_
_entity_poly.entity_id
_entity_poly.type
_entity_poly.pdbx_seq_one_letter_code
_entity_poly.pdbx_strand_id
1 'polypeptide(L)'
;MKGIKDKSIIITGGATGLGFAMAKRFSEKGALVTICGRRKDKIEEALSNLNKNVSGIIADVTKDDDRANIIETTLNHGKKIDALVNNAGNMYRGNIDELKEEKLLEIFNSNVISGMMLLGRAKKYLKKTKGANVFIGSVHNRRAFPGASPYAATKGALETLTKVLAAELGQDGIRVNCVVPGAVFTEINQRAGLFDNETAKNRLDSMSNKHALGRIGEPDEIAEAVEYLIQAQWTTGSILDVDGGLGLGLTDG
;
A
#
# COMPACT_ATOMS: atom_id res chain seq x y z
N MET A 1 -4.24 4.18 -22.53
CA MET A 1 -3.08 3.78 -21.68
C MET A 1 -2.54 2.45 -22.14
N LYS A 2 -1.23 2.22 -22.12
CA LYS A 2 -0.67 0.88 -22.33
C LYS A 2 -1.06 0.05 -21.09
N GLY A 3 -1.73 -1.09 -21.29
CA GLY A 3 -2.16 -1.95 -20.16
C GLY A 3 -1.01 -2.39 -19.24
N ILE A 4 -1.33 -3.09 -18.16
CA ILE A 4 -0.33 -3.64 -17.23
C ILE A 4 0.15 -5.05 -17.61
N LYS A 5 -0.36 -5.60 -18.72
CA LYS A 5 0.09 -6.89 -19.23
C LYS A 5 1.61 -6.92 -19.39
N ASP A 6 2.24 -8.03 -19.03
CA ASP A 6 3.68 -8.27 -19.05
C ASP A 6 4.53 -7.33 -18.20
N LYS A 7 3.93 -6.49 -17.35
CA LYS A 7 4.65 -5.72 -16.33
C LYS A 7 5.01 -6.60 -15.15
N SER A 8 6.21 -6.42 -14.62
CA SER A 8 6.67 -7.06 -13.39
C SER A 8 6.48 -6.10 -12.22
N ILE A 9 5.64 -6.50 -11.25
CA ILE A 9 5.14 -5.63 -10.18
C ILE A 9 5.39 -6.26 -8.82
N ILE A 10 6.03 -5.51 -7.91
CA ILE A 10 6.17 -5.89 -6.50
C ILE A 10 5.00 -5.29 -5.72
N ILE A 11 4.35 -6.10 -4.88
CA ILE A 11 3.34 -5.64 -3.92
C ILE A 11 3.73 -6.11 -2.52
N THR A 12 4.16 -5.18 -1.66
CA THR A 12 4.45 -5.51 -0.28
C THR A 12 3.15 -5.68 0.52
N GLY A 13 3.10 -6.66 1.44
CA GLY A 13 1.86 -7.01 2.14
C GLY A 13 0.78 -7.54 1.19
N GLY A 14 1.18 -8.25 0.12
CA GLY A 14 0.31 -8.68 -0.97
C GLY A 14 -0.59 -9.89 -0.68
N ALA A 15 -0.48 -10.50 0.50
CA ALA A 15 -1.21 -11.72 0.82
C ALA A 15 -2.63 -11.50 1.38
N THR A 16 -2.99 -10.28 1.79
CA THR A 16 -4.30 -9.98 2.40
C THR A 16 -4.78 -8.57 2.05
N GLY A 17 -6.08 -8.31 2.24
CA GLY A 17 -6.70 -6.99 2.13
C GLY A 17 -6.43 -6.30 0.79
N LEU A 18 -6.03 -5.03 0.83
CA LEU A 18 -5.75 -4.24 -0.38
C LEU A 18 -4.65 -4.85 -1.25
N GLY A 19 -3.60 -5.40 -0.61
CA GLY A 19 -2.49 -6.03 -1.32
C GLY A 19 -2.92 -7.25 -2.12
N PHE A 20 -3.79 -8.08 -1.55
CA PHE A 20 -4.35 -9.26 -2.24
C PHE A 20 -5.25 -8.85 -3.41
N ALA A 21 -6.12 -7.84 -3.22
CA ALA A 21 -6.98 -7.34 -4.30
C ALA A 21 -6.15 -6.80 -5.47
N MET A 22 -5.08 -6.05 -5.18
CA MET A 22 -4.14 -5.60 -6.21
C MET A 22 -3.44 -6.77 -6.91
N ALA A 23 -2.96 -7.77 -6.16
CA ALA A 23 -2.29 -8.93 -6.73
C ALA A 23 -3.23 -9.72 -7.66
N LYS A 24 -4.48 -9.92 -7.24
CA LYS A 24 -5.53 -10.58 -8.03
C LYS A 24 -5.79 -9.80 -9.32
N ARG A 25 -6.19 -8.54 -9.21
CA ARG A 25 -6.54 -7.68 -10.36
C ARG A 25 -5.40 -7.59 -11.37
N PHE A 26 -4.17 -7.36 -10.91
CA PHE A 26 -3.05 -7.17 -11.82
C PHE A 26 -2.65 -8.47 -12.52
N SER A 27 -2.64 -9.59 -11.80
CA SER A 27 -2.31 -10.89 -12.41
C SER A 27 -3.37 -11.38 -13.39
N GLU A 28 -4.66 -11.12 -13.12
CA GLU A 28 -5.76 -11.41 -14.06
C GLU A 28 -5.64 -10.58 -15.35
N LYS A 29 -5.06 -9.38 -15.26
CA LYS A 29 -4.75 -8.53 -16.42
C LYS A 29 -3.39 -8.85 -17.08
N GLY A 30 -2.77 -9.95 -16.69
CA GLY A 30 -1.55 -10.47 -17.31
C GLY A 30 -0.24 -9.86 -16.82
N ALA A 31 -0.23 -9.14 -15.70
CA ALA A 31 1.00 -8.72 -15.04
C ALA A 31 1.65 -9.90 -14.30
N LEU A 32 2.99 -9.90 -14.22
CA LEU A 32 3.77 -10.78 -13.36
C LEU A 32 3.93 -10.11 -11.99
N VAL A 33 3.30 -10.68 -10.97
CA VAL A 33 3.23 -10.04 -9.64
C VAL A 33 4.09 -10.82 -8.65
N THR A 34 4.90 -10.12 -7.87
CA THR A 34 5.58 -10.69 -6.70
C THR A 34 4.98 -10.11 -5.44
N ILE A 35 4.41 -10.98 -4.61
CA ILE A 35 3.88 -10.59 -3.30
C ILE A 35 4.86 -10.97 -2.19
N CYS A 36 4.90 -10.19 -1.11
CA CYS A 36 5.64 -10.56 0.09
C CYS A 36 4.85 -10.29 1.36
N GLY A 37 5.20 -11.00 2.42
CA GLY A 37 4.61 -10.85 3.75
C GLY A 37 5.28 -11.76 4.76
N ARG A 38 5.05 -11.51 6.06
CA ARG A 38 5.71 -12.25 7.16
C ARG A 38 5.06 -13.58 7.50
N ARG A 39 3.76 -13.72 7.19
CA ARG A 39 2.95 -14.89 7.57
C ARG A 39 2.98 -15.92 6.45
N LYS A 40 3.63 -17.06 6.70
CA LYS A 40 3.77 -18.14 5.73
C LYS A 40 2.41 -18.67 5.27
N ASP A 41 1.53 -18.97 6.22
CA ASP A 41 0.17 -19.45 5.98
C ASP A 41 -0.62 -18.53 5.03
N LYS A 42 -0.51 -17.21 5.23
CA LYS A 42 -1.21 -16.23 4.38
C LYS A 42 -0.60 -16.08 2.98
N ILE A 43 0.70 -16.24 2.83
CA ILE A 43 1.34 -16.27 1.52
C ILE A 43 0.89 -17.53 0.76
N GLU A 44 0.90 -18.69 1.39
CA GLU A 44 0.48 -19.96 0.78
C GLU A 44 -1.02 -19.93 0.40
N GLU A 45 -1.88 -19.44 1.29
CA GLU A 45 -3.31 -19.22 1.02
C GLU A 45 -3.54 -18.27 -0.16
N ALA A 46 -2.83 -17.14 -0.19
CA ALA A 46 -2.94 -16.19 -1.31
C ALA A 46 -2.52 -16.82 -2.64
N LEU A 47 -1.40 -17.54 -2.67
CA LEU A 47 -0.93 -18.21 -3.88
C LEU A 47 -1.88 -19.29 -4.38
N SER A 48 -2.57 -20.00 -3.49
CA SER A 48 -3.59 -20.99 -3.89
C SER A 48 -4.84 -20.38 -4.52
N ASN A 49 -5.13 -19.10 -4.21
CA ASN A 49 -6.29 -18.36 -4.71
C ASN A 49 -5.97 -17.41 -5.88
N LEU A 50 -4.69 -17.28 -6.25
CA LEU A 50 -4.23 -16.43 -7.34
C LEU A 50 -3.75 -17.30 -8.53
N ASN A 51 -3.69 -16.69 -9.71
CA ASN A 51 -3.23 -17.40 -10.89
C ASN A 51 -1.68 -17.53 -10.93
N LYS A 52 -1.17 -18.31 -11.87
CA LYS A 52 0.27 -18.61 -12.05
C LYS A 52 1.18 -17.40 -12.33
N ASN A 53 0.60 -16.23 -12.59
CA ASN A 53 1.36 -15.00 -12.79
C ASN A 53 1.78 -14.36 -11.45
N VAL A 54 1.43 -14.98 -10.33
CA VAL A 54 1.82 -14.50 -8.99
C VAL A 54 2.87 -15.41 -8.38
N SER A 55 3.98 -14.81 -7.95
CA SER A 55 5.01 -15.43 -7.10
C SER A 55 4.96 -14.83 -5.70
N GLY A 56 5.29 -15.60 -4.69
CA GLY A 56 5.27 -15.15 -3.29
C GLY A 56 6.57 -15.45 -2.56
N ILE A 57 6.92 -14.58 -1.60
CA ILE A 57 8.07 -14.78 -0.71
C ILE A 57 7.69 -14.39 0.72
N ILE A 58 8.13 -15.23 1.68
CA ILE A 58 8.05 -14.90 3.10
C ILE A 58 9.18 -13.92 3.41
N ALA A 59 8.83 -12.67 3.71
CA ALA A 59 9.81 -11.62 3.93
C ALA A 59 9.25 -10.52 4.85
N ASP A 60 10.11 -9.96 5.70
CA ASP A 60 9.84 -8.78 6.51
C ASP A 60 10.52 -7.56 5.87
N VAL A 61 9.71 -6.65 5.34
CA VAL A 61 10.20 -5.43 4.66
C VAL A 61 11.08 -4.55 5.55
N THR A 62 11.05 -4.73 6.87
CA THR A 62 11.91 -4.00 7.81
C THR A 62 13.35 -4.52 7.85
N LYS A 63 13.60 -5.72 7.30
CA LYS A 63 14.90 -6.38 7.27
C LYS A 63 15.59 -6.19 5.93
N ASP A 64 16.88 -5.87 5.95
CA ASP A 64 17.63 -5.55 4.74
C ASP A 64 17.82 -6.75 3.80
N ASP A 65 18.14 -7.93 4.36
CA ASP A 65 18.30 -9.17 3.59
C ASP A 65 16.98 -9.58 2.93
N ASP A 66 15.87 -9.44 3.65
CA ASP A 66 14.55 -9.76 3.10
C ASP A 66 14.17 -8.83 1.95
N ARG A 67 14.52 -7.53 2.02
CA ARG A 67 14.36 -6.59 0.90
C ARG A 67 15.19 -7.00 -0.33
N ALA A 68 16.42 -7.50 -0.11
CA ALA A 68 17.24 -8.04 -1.20
C ALA A 68 16.58 -9.27 -1.84
N ASN A 69 16.07 -10.19 -1.02
CA ASN A 69 15.40 -11.40 -1.48
C ASN A 69 14.10 -11.09 -2.25
N ILE A 70 13.33 -10.06 -1.85
CA ILE A 70 12.16 -9.59 -2.61
C ILE A 70 12.57 -9.16 -4.02
N ILE A 71 13.63 -8.38 -4.16
CA ILE A 71 14.13 -7.93 -5.47
C ILE A 71 14.55 -9.12 -6.31
N GLU A 72 15.35 -10.05 -5.75
CA GLU A 72 15.83 -11.23 -6.45
C GLU A 72 14.68 -12.13 -6.92
N THR A 73 13.71 -12.42 -6.04
CA THR A 73 12.52 -13.20 -6.38
C THR A 73 11.76 -12.56 -7.54
N THR A 74 11.61 -11.23 -7.52
CA THR A 74 10.92 -10.50 -8.59
C THR A 74 11.67 -10.59 -9.92
N LEU A 75 12.99 -10.47 -9.90
CA LEU A 75 13.81 -10.60 -11.10
C LEU A 75 13.81 -12.02 -11.66
N ASN A 76 13.77 -13.03 -10.81
CA ASN A 76 13.66 -14.43 -11.22
C ASN A 76 12.31 -14.70 -11.88
N HIS A 77 11.24 -14.13 -11.36
CA HIS A 77 9.87 -14.28 -11.90
C HIS A 77 9.62 -13.44 -13.17
N GLY A 78 9.92 -12.14 -13.13
CA GLY A 78 9.52 -11.17 -14.16
C GLY A 78 10.68 -10.59 -14.99
N LYS A 79 11.95 -10.93 -14.70
CA LYS A 79 13.19 -10.46 -15.36
C LYS A 79 13.46 -8.96 -15.27
N LYS A 80 12.55 -8.17 -14.79
CA LYS A 80 12.57 -6.71 -14.66
C LYS A 80 11.71 -6.26 -13.47
N ILE A 81 11.69 -4.97 -13.17
CA ILE A 81 10.77 -4.36 -12.23
C ILE A 81 10.16 -3.13 -12.92
N ASP A 82 8.87 -3.18 -13.21
CA ASP A 82 8.11 -2.07 -13.81
C ASP A 82 7.40 -1.22 -12.77
N ALA A 83 7.03 -1.83 -11.62
CA ALA A 83 6.41 -1.09 -10.54
C ALA A 83 6.70 -1.68 -9.16
N LEU A 84 6.72 -0.81 -8.14
CA LEU A 84 6.78 -1.15 -6.73
C LEU A 84 5.56 -0.52 -6.03
N VAL A 85 4.74 -1.35 -5.39
CA VAL A 85 3.62 -0.91 -4.55
C VAL A 85 3.99 -1.14 -3.08
N ASN A 86 4.26 -0.05 -2.36
CA ASN A 86 4.53 -0.05 -0.93
C ASN A 86 3.20 -0.03 -0.17
N ASN A 87 2.63 -1.22 0.02
CA ASN A 87 1.36 -1.44 0.70
C ASN A 87 1.53 -2.03 2.11
N ALA A 88 2.62 -2.73 2.39
CA ALA A 88 2.88 -3.26 3.73
C ALA A 88 2.82 -2.16 4.80
N GLY A 89 2.13 -2.42 5.89
CA GLY A 89 2.01 -1.49 6.99
C GLY A 89 1.26 -2.08 8.17
N ASN A 90 1.46 -1.44 9.32
CA ASN A 90 0.80 -1.77 10.57
C ASN A 90 0.01 -0.56 11.09
N MET A 91 -0.88 -0.84 12.07
CA MET A 91 -1.60 0.19 12.84
C MET A 91 -1.10 0.18 14.27
N TYR A 92 -0.85 1.37 14.82
CA TYR A 92 -0.65 1.59 16.25
C TYR A 92 -1.51 2.77 16.67
N ARG A 93 -2.22 2.63 17.79
CA ARG A 93 -3.13 3.62 18.33
C ARG A 93 -2.90 3.76 19.84
N GLY A 94 -3.21 4.94 20.39
CA GLY A 94 -3.15 5.27 21.80
C GLY A 94 -3.30 6.77 22.00
N ASN A 95 -3.65 7.19 23.22
CA ASN A 95 -3.59 8.57 23.64
C ASN A 95 -2.13 9.01 23.77
N ILE A 96 -1.86 10.30 23.64
CA ILE A 96 -0.49 10.82 23.54
C ILE A 96 0.38 10.47 24.77
N ASP A 97 -0.22 10.41 25.94
CA ASP A 97 0.40 10.08 27.22
C ASP A 97 0.61 8.57 27.46
N GLU A 98 -0.01 7.72 26.63
CA GLU A 98 0.08 6.26 26.70
C GLU A 98 1.02 5.68 25.65
N LEU A 99 1.54 6.51 24.73
CA LEU A 99 2.36 6.04 23.62
C LEU A 99 3.72 5.55 24.12
N LYS A 100 4.18 4.44 23.52
CA LYS A 100 5.49 3.86 23.78
C LYS A 100 6.43 4.16 22.62
N GLU A 101 7.61 4.73 22.91
CA GLU A 101 8.60 5.11 21.92
C GLU A 101 8.99 3.94 21.01
N GLU A 102 9.22 2.76 21.59
CA GLU A 102 9.54 1.55 20.82
C GLU A 102 8.47 1.20 19.78
N LYS A 103 7.18 1.38 20.12
CA LYS A 103 6.07 1.13 19.20
C LYS A 103 5.98 2.21 18.11
N LEU A 104 6.36 3.45 18.44
CA LEU A 104 6.47 4.51 17.44
C LEU A 104 7.59 4.20 16.44
N LEU A 105 8.74 3.77 16.91
CA LEU A 105 9.85 3.35 16.06
C LEU A 105 9.46 2.16 15.18
N GLU A 106 8.78 1.15 15.72
CA GLU A 106 8.28 0.00 14.99
C GLU A 106 7.32 0.41 13.85
N ILE A 107 6.34 1.27 14.13
CA ILE A 107 5.36 1.68 13.11
C ILE A 107 6.00 2.55 12.03
N PHE A 108 6.91 3.47 12.38
CA PHE A 108 7.66 4.24 11.39
C PHE A 108 8.57 3.35 10.54
N ASN A 109 9.25 2.38 11.15
CA ASN A 109 10.07 1.44 10.41
C ASN A 109 9.23 0.63 9.41
N SER A 110 8.09 0.09 9.83
CA SER A 110 7.25 -0.74 8.97
C SER A 110 6.52 0.05 7.88
N ASN A 111 6.02 1.26 8.19
CA ASN A 111 5.14 2.01 7.28
C ASN A 111 5.87 2.99 6.37
N VAL A 112 7.03 3.49 6.79
CA VAL A 112 7.78 4.55 6.08
C VAL A 112 9.15 4.07 5.65
N ILE A 113 10.02 3.74 6.62
CA ILE A 113 11.44 3.47 6.35
C ILE A 113 11.59 2.26 5.43
N SER A 114 10.83 1.18 5.68
CA SER A 114 10.88 -0.03 4.86
C SER A 114 10.62 0.25 3.38
N GLY A 115 9.61 1.10 3.08
CA GLY A 115 9.26 1.49 1.72
C GLY A 115 10.35 2.33 1.05
N MET A 116 10.97 3.26 1.79
CA MET A 116 12.10 4.05 1.29
C MET A 116 13.29 3.15 0.94
N MET A 117 13.65 2.24 1.85
CA MET A 117 14.79 1.34 1.66
C MET A 117 14.57 0.35 0.50
N LEU A 118 13.35 -0.19 0.36
CA LEU A 118 13.02 -1.07 -0.74
C LEU A 118 13.02 -0.32 -2.09
N LEU A 119 12.49 0.91 -2.13
CA LEU A 119 12.56 1.76 -3.32
C LEU A 119 14.02 2.06 -3.71
N GLY A 120 14.88 2.36 -2.73
CA GLY A 120 16.31 2.55 -2.98
C GLY A 120 16.96 1.36 -3.67
N ARG A 121 16.65 0.13 -3.22
CA ARG A 121 17.11 -1.12 -3.86
C ARG A 121 16.50 -1.34 -5.24
N ALA A 122 15.23 -0.98 -5.44
CA ALA A 122 14.52 -1.13 -6.72
C ALA A 122 14.91 -0.06 -7.75
N LYS A 123 15.47 1.07 -7.34
CA LYS A 123 15.72 2.26 -8.17
C LYS A 123 16.41 1.94 -9.50
N LYS A 124 17.50 1.17 -9.48
CA LYS A 124 18.27 0.84 -10.70
C LYS A 124 17.46 0.04 -11.72
N TYR A 125 16.48 -0.74 -11.28
CA TYR A 125 15.61 -1.54 -12.14
C TYR A 125 14.44 -0.71 -12.66
N LEU A 126 13.81 0.09 -11.78
CA LEU A 126 12.75 1.03 -12.16
C LEU A 126 13.26 2.09 -13.17
N LYS A 127 14.52 2.54 -13.05
CA LYS A 127 15.14 3.44 -14.03
C LYS A 127 15.19 2.80 -15.43
N LYS A 128 15.55 1.51 -15.53
CA LYS A 128 15.62 0.79 -16.81
C LYS A 128 14.26 0.66 -17.50
N THR A 129 13.18 0.55 -16.74
CA THR A 129 11.82 0.37 -17.24
C THR A 129 11.03 1.67 -17.34
N LYS A 130 11.59 2.80 -16.87
CA LYS A 130 10.88 4.06 -16.61
C LYS A 130 9.60 3.80 -15.79
N GLY A 131 9.79 3.08 -14.70
CA GLY A 131 8.75 2.46 -13.90
C GLY A 131 8.05 3.41 -12.93
N ALA A 132 7.27 2.82 -12.03
CA ALA A 132 6.49 3.56 -11.04
C ALA A 132 6.68 3.02 -9.63
N ASN A 133 6.69 3.92 -8.66
CA ASN A 133 6.50 3.61 -7.25
C ASN A 133 5.15 4.17 -6.77
N VAL A 134 4.37 3.36 -6.06
CA VAL A 134 3.11 3.81 -5.46
C VAL A 134 3.14 3.52 -3.97
N PHE A 135 2.95 4.54 -3.15
CA PHE A 135 2.73 4.42 -1.71
C PHE A 135 1.23 4.32 -1.41
N ILE A 136 0.88 3.58 -0.36
CA ILE A 136 -0.49 3.54 0.15
C ILE A 136 -0.57 4.42 1.41
N GLY A 137 -1.18 5.58 1.23
CA GLY A 137 -1.51 6.55 2.27
C GLY A 137 -2.71 6.14 3.12
N SER A 138 -3.46 7.11 3.62
CA SER A 138 -4.72 6.89 4.33
C SER A 138 -5.46 8.21 4.55
N VAL A 139 -6.78 8.17 4.59
CA VAL A 139 -7.65 9.30 4.98
C VAL A 139 -7.37 9.84 6.39
N HIS A 140 -6.59 9.12 7.22
CA HIS A 140 -6.20 9.56 8.56
C HIS A 140 -5.35 10.85 8.58
N ASN A 141 -4.84 11.29 7.45
CA ASN A 141 -4.18 12.60 7.29
C ASN A 141 -5.05 13.65 6.58
N ARG A 142 -6.29 13.32 6.25
CA ARG A 142 -7.32 14.25 5.73
C ARG A 142 -8.32 14.61 6.82
N ARG A 143 -8.62 13.65 7.71
CA ARG A 143 -9.61 13.78 8.75
C ARG A 143 -9.01 13.31 10.08
N ALA A 144 -9.29 14.04 11.16
CA ALA A 144 -8.80 13.70 12.50
C ALA A 144 -9.53 12.47 13.07
N PHE A 145 -8.76 11.50 13.51
CA PHE A 145 -9.24 10.30 14.23
C PHE A 145 -8.50 10.25 15.59
N PRO A 146 -9.13 10.66 16.69
CA PRO A 146 -8.50 10.62 18.00
C PRO A 146 -7.91 9.24 18.33
N GLY A 147 -6.74 9.24 18.96
CA GLY A 147 -5.98 8.03 19.27
C GLY A 147 -5.23 7.40 18.07
N ALA A 148 -5.29 7.98 16.87
CA ALA A 148 -4.60 7.45 15.70
C ALA A 148 -3.35 8.25 15.30
N SER A 149 -2.86 9.15 16.19
CA SER A 149 -1.72 10.03 15.88
C SER A 149 -0.47 9.29 15.36
N PRO A 150 -0.05 8.12 15.90
CA PRO A 150 1.12 7.40 15.38
C PRO A 150 0.93 6.95 13.93
N TYR A 151 -0.24 6.36 13.65
CA TYR A 151 -0.56 5.89 12.30
C TYR A 151 -0.72 7.05 11.30
N ALA A 152 -1.47 8.09 11.68
CA ALA A 152 -1.68 9.28 10.86
C ALA A 152 -0.35 9.96 10.50
N ALA A 153 0.58 10.07 11.47
CA ALA A 153 1.91 10.63 11.24
C ALA A 153 2.69 9.85 10.16
N THR A 154 2.66 8.49 10.22
CA THR A 154 3.32 7.69 9.18
C THR A 154 2.68 7.89 7.80
N LYS A 155 1.36 8.03 7.73
CA LYS A 155 0.67 8.23 6.46
C LYS A 155 0.86 9.63 5.90
N GLY A 156 0.93 10.66 6.75
CA GLY A 156 1.32 12.02 6.36
C GLY A 156 2.77 12.08 5.83
N ALA A 157 3.69 11.35 6.49
CA ALA A 157 5.07 11.24 6.02
C ALA A 157 5.16 10.69 4.59
N LEU A 158 4.35 9.66 4.23
CA LEU A 158 4.34 9.09 2.88
C LEU A 158 3.91 10.09 1.81
N GLU A 159 3.00 11.01 2.11
CA GLU A 159 2.58 12.02 1.13
C GLU A 159 3.68 13.05 0.85
N THR A 160 4.34 13.55 1.90
CA THR A 160 5.48 14.45 1.73
C THR A 160 6.61 13.75 0.99
N LEU A 161 6.92 12.51 1.39
CA LEU A 161 7.93 11.68 0.75
C LEU A 161 7.63 11.45 -0.74
N THR A 162 6.37 11.23 -1.09
CA THR A 162 5.93 11.07 -2.49
C THR A 162 6.34 12.25 -3.35
N LYS A 163 6.11 13.48 -2.89
CA LYS A 163 6.44 14.71 -3.64
C LYS A 163 7.95 14.88 -3.81
N VAL A 164 8.71 14.68 -2.74
CA VAL A 164 10.17 14.81 -2.76
C VAL A 164 10.80 13.77 -3.67
N LEU A 165 10.44 12.50 -3.52
CA LEU A 165 10.96 11.42 -4.35
C LEU A 165 10.51 11.52 -5.82
N ALA A 166 9.32 12.07 -6.10
CA ALA A 166 8.90 12.33 -7.47
C ALA A 166 9.84 13.35 -8.16
N ALA A 167 10.24 14.40 -7.44
CA ALA A 167 11.18 15.40 -7.94
C ALA A 167 12.59 14.80 -8.11
N GLU A 168 13.08 14.05 -7.11
CA GLU A 168 14.43 13.44 -7.13
C GLU A 168 14.58 12.38 -8.25
N LEU A 169 13.55 11.58 -8.48
CA LEU A 169 13.62 10.41 -9.37
C LEU A 169 13.07 10.68 -10.77
N GLY A 170 12.46 11.84 -10.99
CA GLY A 170 11.83 12.21 -12.27
C GLY A 170 12.81 12.23 -13.43
N GLN A 171 14.05 12.71 -13.24
CA GLN A 171 15.10 12.69 -14.28
C GLN A 171 15.54 11.25 -14.64
N ASP A 172 15.39 10.30 -13.74
CA ASP A 172 15.62 8.88 -14.01
C ASP A 172 14.42 8.23 -14.73
N GLY A 173 13.35 8.99 -14.98
CA GLY A 173 12.11 8.52 -15.59
C GLY A 173 11.23 7.69 -14.64
N ILE A 174 11.53 7.70 -13.34
CA ILE A 174 10.77 6.98 -12.31
C ILE A 174 9.67 7.91 -11.79
N ARG A 175 8.43 7.41 -11.80
CA ARG A 175 7.28 8.14 -11.27
C ARG A 175 6.97 7.66 -9.85
N VAL A 176 6.67 8.60 -8.96
CA VAL A 176 6.32 8.29 -7.57
C VAL A 176 4.99 8.96 -7.24
N ASN A 177 4.01 8.16 -6.81
CA ASN A 177 2.68 8.63 -6.47
C ASN A 177 2.18 7.98 -5.17
N CYS A 178 1.10 8.49 -4.61
CA CYS A 178 0.44 7.96 -3.43
C CYS A 178 -1.07 7.82 -3.69
N VAL A 179 -1.65 6.70 -3.28
CA VAL A 179 -3.10 6.51 -3.18
C VAL A 179 -3.50 6.66 -1.72
N VAL A 180 -4.56 7.39 -1.45
CA VAL A 180 -5.10 7.67 -0.11
C VAL A 180 -6.48 7.00 0.03
N PRO A 181 -6.55 5.77 0.55
CA PRO A 181 -7.81 5.09 0.76
C PRO A 181 -8.66 5.72 1.87
N GLY A 182 -9.98 5.70 1.69
CA GLY A 182 -10.96 5.92 2.74
C GLY A 182 -11.15 4.69 3.64
N ALA A 183 -12.37 4.52 4.16
CA ALA A 183 -12.73 3.31 4.89
C ALA A 183 -12.97 2.17 3.90
N VAL A 184 -12.13 1.15 3.97
CA VAL A 184 -12.22 -0.10 3.20
C VAL A 184 -12.05 -1.26 4.16
N PHE A 185 -12.86 -2.31 4.01
CA PHE A 185 -12.75 -3.49 4.88
C PHE A 185 -11.43 -4.22 4.62
N THR A 186 -10.58 -4.27 5.65
CA THR A 186 -9.29 -4.98 5.64
C THR A 186 -8.95 -5.51 7.02
N GLU A 187 -8.07 -6.49 7.11
CA GLU A 187 -7.62 -7.09 8.37
C GLU A 187 -6.68 -6.19 9.21
N ILE A 188 -6.44 -4.93 8.84
CA ILE A 188 -5.41 -4.11 9.51
C ILE A 188 -5.74 -3.84 10.99
N ASN A 189 -6.99 -3.63 11.32
CA ASN A 189 -7.43 -3.40 12.70
C ASN A 189 -7.38 -4.67 13.56
N GLN A 190 -7.76 -5.82 12.98
CA GLN A 190 -7.70 -7.12 13.64
C GLN A 190 -6.23 -7.51 13.91
N ARG A 191 -5.35 -7.33 12.92
CA ARG A 191 -3.91 -7.60 13.09
C ARG A 191 -3.24 -6.73 14.15
N ALA A 192 -3.75 -5.51 14.34
CA ALA A 192 -3.28 -4.62 15.40
C ALA A 192 -3.85 -4.98 16.79
N GLY A 193 -4.70 -6.02 16.89
CA GLY A 193 -5.35 -6.40 18.14
C GLY A 193 -6.38 -5.39 18.65
N LEU A 194 -6.89 -4.53 17.76
CA LEU A 194 -7.79 -3.45 18.14
C LEU A 194 -9.25 -3.89 18.23
N PHE A 195 -9.67 -4.82 17.35
CA PHE A 195 -11.05 -5.28 17.23
C PHE A 195 -11.11 -6.72 16.75
N ASP A 196 -12.14 -7.47 17.16
CA ASP A 196 -12.56 -8.69 16.50
C ASP A 196 -13.24 -8.39 15.13
N ASN A 197 -13.53 -9.45 14.36
CA ASN A 197 -14.07 -9.30 13.01
C ASN A 197 -15.43 -8.60 12.96
N GLU A 198 -16.31 -8.91 13.90
CA GLU A 198 -17.67 -8.35 13.96
C GLU A 198 -17.64 -6.88 14.35
N THR A 199 -16.90 -6.55 15.39
CA THR A 199 -16.73 -5.16 15.84
C THR A 199 -16.06 -4.31 14.75
N ALA A 200 -15.04 -4.84 14.06
CA ALA A 200 -14.39 -4.14 12.96
C ALA A 200 -15.35 -3.86 11.80
N LYS A 201 -16.20 -4.83 11.44
CA LYS A 201 -17.22 -4.68 10.40
C LYS A 201 -18.26 -3.63 10.79
N ASN A 202 -18.87 -3.78 11.98
CA ASN A 202 -19.90 -2.85 12.47
C ASN A 202 -19.37 -1.40 12.55
N ARG A 203 -18.10 -1.24 12.95
CA ARG A 203 -17.47 0.08 12.99
C ARG A 203 -17.24 0.67 11.61
N LEU A 204 -16.88 -0.13 10.62
CA LEU A 204 -16.76 0.31 9.22
C LEU A 204 -18.12 0.65 8.64
N ASP A 205 -19.13 -0.18 8.86
CA ASP A 205 -20.49 0.06 8.40
C ASP A 205 -21.04 1.38 9.00
N SER A 206 -20.72 1.67 10.27
CA SER A 206 -21.10 2.95 10.91
C SER A 206 -20.38 4.17 10.29
N MET A 207 -19.35 3.97 9.49
CA MET A 207 -18.66 5.04 8.76
C MET A 207 -19.29 5.32 7.38
N SER A 208 -20.20 4.49 6.90
CA SER A 208 -20.81 4.64 5.57
C SER A 208 -21.41 6.04 5.38
N ASN A 209 -22.18 6.50 6.34
CA ASN A 209 -22.84 7.83 6.30
C ASN A 209 -21.86 9.01 6.38
N LYS A 210 -20.57 8.77 6.69
CA LYS A 210 -19.54 9.80 6.70
C LYS A 210 -18.85 9.98 5.35
N HIS A 211 -19.11 9.08 4.41
CA HIS A 211 -18.67 9.19 3.03
C HIS A 211 -19.72 9.93 2.21
N ALA A 212 -19.27 10.84 1.34
CA ALA A 212 -20.17 11.53 0.42
C ALA A 212 -20.94 10.56 -0.49
N LEU A 213 -20.34 9.40 -0.81
CA LEU A 213 -20.97 8.35 -1.61
C LEU A 213 -21.84 7.40 -0.78
N GLY A 214 -22.04 7.61 0.53
CA GLY A 214 -22.96 6.86 1.40
C GLY A 214 -22.57 5.40 1.66
N ARG A 215 -21.33 4.99 1.35
CA ARG A 215 -20.84 3.63 1.55
C ARG A 215 -19.35 3.59 1.83
N ILE A 216 -18.88 2.50 2.41
CA ILE A 216 -17.44 2.18 2.45
C ILE A 216 -16.95 1.74 1.07
N GLY A 217 -15.64 1.82 0.86
CA GLY A 217 -15.00 1.37 -0.38
C GLY A 217 -14.74 -0.14 -0.41
N GLU A 218 -14.58 -0.65 -1.64
CA GLU A 218 -14.16 -2.02 -1.89
C GLU A 218 -12.65 -2.09 -2.19
N PRO A 219 -11.94 -3.18 -1.80
CA PRO A 219 -10.51 -3.31 -2.07
C PRO A 219 -10.13 -3.18 -3.55
N ASP A 220 -11.01 -3.58 -4.47
CA ASP A 220 -10.76 -3.49 -5.91
C ASP A 220 -10.78 -2.04 -6.44
N GLU A 221 -11.54 -1.13 -5.81
CA GLU A 221 -11.54 0.29 -6.17
C GLU A 221 -10.16 0.94 -5.87
N ILE A 222 -9.52 0.50 -4.80
CA ILE A 222 -8.14 0.93 -4.49
C ILE A 222 -7.14 0.30 -5.48
N ALA A 223 -7.34 -0.97 -5.83
CA ALA A 223 -6.50 -1.65 -6.81
C ALA A 223 -6.58 -0.98 -8.19
N GLU A 224 -7.76 -0.50 -8.59
CA GLU A 224 -7.97 0.25 -9.83
C GLU A 224 -7.21 1.57 -9.86
N ALA A 225 -7.26 2.33 -8.77
CA ALA A 225 -6.51 3.58 -8.65
C ALA A 225 -5.00 3.38 -8.70
N VAL A 226 -4.49 2.31 -8.04
CA VAL A 226 -3.07 1.93 -8.13
C VAL A 226 -2.70 1.50 -9.55
N GLU A 227 -3.55 0.73 -10.22
CA GLU A 227 -3.36 0.34 -11.62
C GLU A 227 -3.25 1.58 -12.53
N TYR A 228 -4.14 2.56 -12.35
CA TYR A 228 -4.08 3.83 -13.07
C TYR A 228 -2.72 4.51 -12.89
N LEU A 229 -2.23 4.66 -11.66
CA LEU A 229 -0.96 5.33 -11.37
C LEU A 229 0.27 4.56 -11.90
N ILE A 230 0.20 3.24 -11.99
CA ILE A 230 1.24 2.42 -12.64
C ILE A 230 1.30 2.71 -14.14
N GLN A 231 0.15 2.98 -14.79
CA GLN A 231 0.03 3.19 -16.23
C GLN A 231 0.17 4.65 -16.68
N ALA A 232 -0.22 5.61 -15.83
CA ALA A 232 -0.30 7.04 -16.15
C ALA A 232 1.09 7.65 -16.31
N GLN A 233 1.60 7.74 -17.54
CA GLN A 233 2.99 8.11 -17.82
C GLN A 233 3.30 9.59 -17.57
N TRP A 234 2.30 10.44 -17.48
CA TRP A 234 2.45 11.90 -17.22
C TRP A 234 1.99 12.28 -15.81
N THR A 235 1.97 11.30 -14.88
CA THR A 235 1.55 11.51 -13.50
C THR A 235 2.65 11.10 -12.53
N THR A 236 3.22 12.08 -11.83
CA THR A 236 4.21 11.89 -10.76
C THR A 236 4.01 12.95 -9.67
N GLY A 237 4.31 12.62 -8.41
CA GLY A 237 4.07 13.49 -7.26
C GLY A 237 2.61 13.65 -6.85
N SER A 238 1.70 12.89 -7.48
CA SER A 238 0.26 12.95 -7.21
C SER A 238 -0.09 12.22 -5.91
N ILE A 239 -0.98 12.84 -5.15
CA ILE A 239 -1.67 12.25 -4.00
C ILE A 239 -3.12 12.07 -4.42
N LEU A 240 -3.53 10.84 -4.68
CA LEU A 240 -4.86 10.51 -5.21
C LEU A 240 -5.75 10.00 -4.08
N ASP A 241 -6.72 10.81 -3.68
CA ASP A 241 -7.74 10.40 -2.70
C ASP A 241 -8.74 9.45 -3.39
N VAL A 242 -8.92 8.27 -2.77
CA VAL A 242 -9.88 7.21 -3.19
C VAL A 242 -10.65 6.81 -1.94
N ASP A 243 -11.49 7.71 -1.48
CA ASP A 243 -12.06 7.68 -0.13
C ASP A 243 -13.59 7.87 -0.09
N GLY A 244 -14.25 7.86 -1.24
CA GLY A 244 -15.68 8.10 -1.32
C GLY A 244 -16.12 9.46 -0.75
N GLY A 245 -15.18 10.41 -0.64
CA GLY A 245 -15.41 11.73 -0.05
C GLY A 245 -15.37 11.78 1.48
N LEU A 246 -14.83 10.74 2.15
CA LEU A 246 -14.67 10.71 3.61
C LEU A 246 -13.78 11.87 4.11
N GLY A 247 -12.73 12.22 3.37
CA GLY A 247 -11.80 13.30 3.67
C GLY A 247 -12.42 14.70 3.60
N LEU A 248 -13.57 14.87 2.94
CA LEU A 248 -14.27 16.16 2.83
C LEU A 248 -14.79 16.66 4.19
N GLY A 249 -14.96 15.74 5.17
CA GLY A 249 -15.41 16.12 6.51
C GLY A 249 -16.85 16.61 6.53
N LEU A 250 -17.75 15.96 5.80
CA LEU A 250 -19.16 16.33 5.77
C LEU A 250 -19.71 16.46 7.20
N THR A 251 -20.43 17.55 7.45
CA THR A 251 -21.22 17.78 8.65
C THR A 251 -22.68 17.57 8.31
N ASP A 252 -23.45 17.08 9.28
CA ASP A 252 -24.91 17.05 9.14
C ASP A 252 -25.40 18.48 8.93
N GLY A 253 -26.08 18.73 7.81
CA GLY A 253 -26.63 20.04 7.45
C GLY A 253 -27.91 20.40 8.27
#